data_5f606932e17b022f86aeb825bb308cac
#
_entry.id   5f606932e17b022f86aeb825bb308cac
#
_cell.length_a   1.000
_cell.length_b   1.000
_cell.length_c   1.000
_cell.angle_alpha   90.00
_cell.angle_beta   90.00
_cell.angle_gamma   90.00
#
_symmetry.space_group_name_H-M   'P 1'
#
loop_
_entity.id
_entity.type
_entity.pdbx_description
1 polymer ?
#
loop_
_entity_poly.entity_id
_entity_poly.type
_entity_poly.pdbx_seq_one_letter_code
_entity_poly.pdbx_strand_id
1 'polypeptide(L)'
;MNIGRIGYSLGTLTTPEEMLWAGKEAENNYNTHSIWVPESWGREAFSSLGALTQITSRVKLGTSIVSIFSRSPSTIAMSAATVDMLSNERMLIGLGASTSVLSKNWHGLNFENPVERMREYVDCIRLILTGDLVNYEGKICKIKNFKLAFKPKRQNIPIFLAAVNPKMILLSTSVADGILLYLRPEHELRRVVSTIRSRRRQTDFEIACIFITSVSDRDPEKGRDRVAKTLAFYVAVGYYYNKFLAENGFRNEVRDITSEYNANGLNAASKLVTDKMLNSLAIYGGREDCIKALNKFMSTGISLPIIQINPLHDDSEGSIREILTTFNGNA
;
A
#
# COMPACT_ATOMS: atom_id res chain seq x y z
N MET A 1 7.85 11.44 -22.36
CA MET A 1 6.46 11.05 -22.01
C MET A 1 6.12 11.64 -20.66
N ASN A 2 4.96 12.24 -20.52
CA ASN A 2 4.59 12.84 -19.23
C ASN A 2 4.10 11.72 -18.29
N ILE A 3 4.90 11.37 -17.28
CA ILE A 3 4.47 10.48 -16.20
C ILE A 3 3.46 11.25 -15.36
N GLY A 4 2.22 10.77 -15.31
CA GLY A 4 1.16 11.37 -14.50
C GLY A 4 1.45 11.33 -12.99
N ARG A 5 0.42 11.55 -12.18
CA ARG A 5 0.52 11.46 -10.71
C ARG A 5 1.02 10.09 -10.26
N ILE A 6 1.99 10.08 -9.34
CA ILE A 6 2.50 8.85 -8.69
C ILE A 6 2.52 8.98 -7.17
N GLY A 7 2.47 7.86 -6.48
CA GLY A 7 2.78 7.74 -5.06
C GLY A 7 4.09 7.00 -4.84
N TYR A 8 4.71 7.22 -3.67
CA TYR A 8 5.85 6.41 -3.21
C TYR A 8 5.50 5.71 -1.92
N SER A 9 5.85 4.43 -1.79
CA SER A 9 5.71 3.65 -0.55
C SER A 9 7.09 3.48 0.10
N LEU A 10 7.23 4.05 1.30
CA LEU A 10 8.46 4.05 2.10
C LEU A 10 8.32 3.08 3.28
N GLY A 11 8.68 1.83 3.03
CA GLY A 11 8.55 0.74 4.01
C GLY A 11 9.84 0.48 4.80
N THR A 12 9.87 -0.70 5.43
CA THR A 12 10.97 -1.18 6.29
C THR A 12 12.25 -1.56 5.54
N LEU A 13 12.25 -1.47 4.22
CA LEU A 13 13.45 -1.68 3.41
C LEU A 13 14.38 -0.46 3.39
N THR A 14 13.96 0.64 3.99
CA THR A 14 14.74 1.86 4.22
C THR A 14 14.93 2.08 5.71
N THR A 15 16.02 2.74 6.13
CA THR A 15 16.18 3.19 7.52
C THR A 15 15.25 4.39 7.81
N PRO A 16 15.06 4.80 9.08
CA PRO A 16 14.27 6.00 9.38
C PRO A 16 14.84 7.26 8.72
N GLU A 17 16.17 7.40 8.68
CA GLU A 17 16.88 8.52 8.06
C GLU A 17 16.68 8.55 6.54
N GLU A 18 16.81 7.38 5.88
CA GLU A 18 16.56 7.23 4.46
C GLU A 18 15.08 7.50 4.13
N MET A 19 14.14 7.07 4.99
CA MET A 19 12.71 7.35 4.81
C MET A 19 12.44 8.85 4.83
N LEU A 20 13.00 9.58 5.79
CA LEU A 20 12.82 11.02 5.91
C LEU A 20 13.48 11.75 4.72
N TRP A 21 14.71 11.38 4.39
CA TRP A 21 15.41 11.94 3.24
C TRP A 21 14.66 11.67 1.92
N ALA A 22 14.26 10.42 1.67
CA ALA A 22 13.49 10.05 0.47
C ALA A 22 12.13 10.77 0.41
N GLY A 23 11.49 10.98 1.57
CA GLY A 23 10.26 11.74 1.67
C GLY A 23 10.44 13.21 1.26
N LYS A 24 11.55 13.84 1.67
CA LYS A 24 11.90 15.20 1.27
C LYS A 24 12.23 15.29 -0.22
N GLU A 25 12.99 14.32 -0.75
CA GLU A 25 13.30 14.28 -2.19
C GLU A 25 12.03 14.06 -3.02
N ALA A 26 11.13 13.16 -2.58
CA ALA A 26 9.85 12.93 -3.24
C ALA A 26 8.94 14.18 -3.24
N GLU A 27 8.98 15.00 -2.19
CA GLU A 27 8.27 16.30 -2.13
C GLU A 27 8.69 17.22 -3.26
N ASN A 28 9.98 17.20 -3.66
CA ASN A 28 10.52 18.04 -4.73
C ASN A 28 10.16 17.56 -6.14
N ASN A 29 9.73 16.31 -6.30
CA ASN A 29 9.31 15.77 -7.59
C ASN A 29 7.91 16.26 -7.95
N TYR A 30 7.79 16.99 -9.05
CA TYR A 30 6.55 17.65 -9.46
C TYR A 30 5.33 16.74 -9.54
N ASN A 31 5.48 15.52 -10.05
CA ASN A 31 4.41 14.55 -10.23
C ASN A 31 4.13 13.68 -8.99
N THR A 32 4.89 13.83 -7.91
CA THR A 32 4.60 13.11 -6.67
C THR A 32 3.29 13.62 -6.06
N HIS A 33 2.33 12.72 -5.99
CA HIS A 33 1.03 12.98 -5.38
C HIS A 33 1.02 12.65 -3.89
N SER A 34 1.66 11.54 -3.49
CA SER A 34 1.52 11.00 -2.13
C SER A 34 2.70 10.14 -1.69
N ILE A 35 2.93 10.13 -0.39
CA ILE A 35 3.85 9.22 0.29
C ILE A 35 3.03 8.28 1.17
N TRP A 36 3.33 6.99 1.10
CA TRP A 36 2.60 5.94 1.80
C TRP A 36 3.53 5.17 2.72
N VAL A 37 3.09 4.94 3.96
CA VAL A 37 3.85 4.17 4.94
C VAL A 37 3.09 2.89 5.29
N PRO A 38 3.65 1.71 5.02
CA PRO A 38 3.08 0.43 5.43
C PRO A 38 3.37 0.15 6.91
N GLU A 39 2.44 -0.55 7.57
CA GLU A 39 2.60 -1.06 8.93
C GLU A 39 2.46 -2.59 8.94
N SER A 40 3.47 -3.28 9.44
CA SER A 40 3.47 -4.73 9.63
C SER A 40 4.21 -5.10 10.92
N TRP A 41 5.51 -5.36 10.80
CA TRP A 41 6.43 -5.68 11.91
C TRP A 41 7.67 -4.76 11.93
N GLY A 42 7.58 -3.65 11.25
CA GLY A 42 8.63 -2.64 11.21
C GLY A 42 8.24 -1.37 11.95
N ARG A 43 8.35 -0.24 11.26
CA ARG A 43 7.97 1.05 11.83
C ARG A 43 6.45 1.20 11.92
N GLU A 44 6.02 1.88 12.97
CA GLU A 44 4.63 2.29 13.15
C GLU A 44 4.28 3.42 12.17
N ALA A 45 3.14 3.30 11.51
CA ALA A 45 2.82 4.16 10.38
C ALA A 45 2.54 5.61 10.76
N PHE A 46 1.74 5.87 11.79
CA PHE A 46 1.33 7.23 12.16
C PHE A 46 2.48 8.05 12.76
N SER A 47 3.37 7.44 13.53
CA SER A 47 4.60 8.10 14.03
C SER A 47 5.51 8.50 12.86
N SER A 48 5.68 7.60 11.89
CA SER A 48 6.46 7.87 10.67
C SER A 48 5.83 8.99 9.83
N LEU A 49 4.51 8.96 9.65
CA LEU A 49 3.78 10.03 8.96
C LEU A 49 3.85 11.35 9.71
N GLY A 50 3.77 11.33 11.05
CA GLY A 50 3.96 12.51 11.89
C GLY A 50 5.31 13.19 11.65
N ALA A 51 6.40 12.41 11.57
CA ALA A 51 7.73 12.93 11.22
C ALA A 51 7.76 13.51 9.80
N LEU A 52 7.14 12.84 8.82
CA LEU A 52 7.07 13.32 7.44
C LEU A 52 6.27 14.63 7.30
N THR A 53 5.31 14.92 8.19
CA THR A 53 4.59 16.20 8.18
C THR A 53 5.51 17.40 8.35
N GLN A 54 6.63 17.24 9.08
CA GLN A 54 7.56 18.31 9.42
C GLN A 54 8.50 18.69 8.27
N ILE A 55 8.65 17.81 7.28
CA ILE A 55 9.61 17.99 6.17
C ILE A 55 8.91 18.05 4.80
N THR A 56 7.58 17.93 4.77
CA THR A 56 6.77 18.01 3.55
C THR A 56 5.66 19.03 3.71
N SER A 57 5.23 19.66 2.62
CA SER A 57 4.18 20.69 2.61
C SER A 57 3.07 20.46 1.58
N ARG A 58 3.33 19.68 0.53
CA ARG A 58 2.47 19.51 -0.63
C ARG A 58 1.93 18.08 -0.78
N VAL A 59 2.80 17.08 -0.71
CA VAL A 59 2.42 15.68 -0.96
C VAL A 59 1.47 15.17 0.12
N LYS A 60 0.50 14.35 -0.28
CA LYS A 60 -0.39 13.67 0.65
C LYS A 60 0.35 12.57 1.39
N LEU A 61 -0.07 12.28 2.61
CA LEU A 61 0.56 11.33 3.51
C LEU A 61 -0.43 10.21 3.86
N GLY A 62 -0.12 8.98 3.51
CA GLY A 62 -1.05 7.87 3.63
C GLY A 62 -0.50 6.65 4.36
N THR A 63 -1.37 5.89 5.00
CA THR A 63 -1.04 4.55 5.48
C THR A 63 -1.30 3.50 4.38
N SER A 64 -0.41 2.50 4.21
CA SER A 64 -0.57 1.45 3.18
C SER A 64 -0.17 0.04 3.66
N ILE A 65 -0.76 -0.43 4.71
CA ILE A 65 -2.00 -0.04 5.39
C ILE A 65 -1.79 -0.11 6.92
N VAL A 66 -2.74 0.39 7.69
CA VAL A 66 -2.89 0.01 9.10
C VAL A 66 -3.97 -1.05 9.24
N SER A 67 -3.76 -2.00 10.17
CA SER A 67 -4.65 -3.14 10.33
C SER A 67 -5.84 -2.82 11.22
N ILE A 68 -7.05 -3.24 10.80
CA ILE A 68 -8.26 -3.22 11.63
C ILE A 68 -8.26 -4.28 12.74
N PHE A 69 -7.22 -5.12 12.81
CA PHE A 69 -7.03 -6.10 13.88
C PHE A 69 -5.93 -5.70 14.88
N SER A 70 -5.14 -4.68 14.60
CA SER A 70 -4.11 -4.19 15.54
C SER A 70 -4.50 -2.92 16.27
N ARG A 71 -5.52 -2.21 15.80
CA ARG A 71 -5.95 -0.91 16.32
C ARG A 71 -7.46 -0.81 16.41
N SER A 72 -7.98 -0.08 17.40
CA SER A 72 -9.41 0.25 17.46
C SER A 72 -9.75 1.36 16.43
N PRO A 73 -11.02 1.47 15.99
CA PRO A 73 -11.44 2.54 15.08
C PRO A 73 -11.24 3.93 15.67
N SER A 74 -11.42 4.08 16.99
CA SER A 74 -11.16 5.35 17.70
C SER A 74 -9.68 5.72 17.70
N THR A 75 -8.77 4.77 17.92
CA THR A 75 -7.33 5.03 17.83
C THR A 75 -6.92 5.43 16.42
N ILE A 76 -7.45 4.75 15.38
CA ILE A 76 -7.17 5.10 13.98
C ILE A 76 -7.67 6.52 13.68
N ALA A 77 -8.89 6.86 14.08
CA ALA A 77 -9.47 8.18 13.86
C ALA A 77 -8.69 9.29 14.57
N MET A 78 -8.30 9.09 15.85
CA MET A 78 -7.46 10.05 16.59
C MET A 78 -6.10 10.26 15.88
N SER A 79 -5.43 9.17 15.51
CA SER A 79 -4.13 9.24 14.85
C SER A 79 -4.22 9.95 13.50
N ALA A 80 -5.23 9.58 12.69
CA ALA A 80 -5.45 10.19 11.38
C ALA A 80 -5.79 11.68 11.49
N ALA A 81 -6.66 12.07 12.42
CA ALA A 81 -7.00 13.48 12.66
C ALA A 81 -5.78 14.28 13.14
N THR A 82 -4.91 13.68 13.97
CA THR A 82 -3.66 14.32 14.42
C THR A 82 -2.72 14.56 13.25
N VAL A 83 -2.44 13.54 12.43
CA VAL A 83 -1.59 13.69 11.25
C VAL A 83 -2.20 14.66 10.24
N ASP A 84 -3.53 14.66 10.08
CA ASP A 84 -4.23 15.58 9.18
C ASP A 84 -4.05 17.05 9.62
N MET A 85 -4.16 17.32 10.90
CA MET A 85 -3.90 18.66 11.48
C MET A 85 -2.44 19.08 11.31
N LEU A 86 -1.47 18.20 11.65
CA LEU A 86 -0.05 18.48 11.54
C LEU A 86 0.40 18.68 10.09
N SER A 87 -0.23 18.00 9.15
CA SER A 87 0.09 18.07 7.72
C SER A 87 -0.69 19.15 6.96
N ASN A 88 -1.58 19.90 7.60
CA ASN A 88 -2.49 20.82 6.95
C ASN A 88 -3.37 20.13 5.89
N GLU A 89 -4.19 19.16 6.35
CA GLU A 89 -5.23 18.48 5.57
C GLU A 89 -4.69 17.56 4.43
N ARG A 90 -3.55 16.90 4.65
CA ARG A 90 -2.92 16.01 3.66
C ARG A 90 -3.02 14.51 3.97
N MET A 91 -3.66 14.11 5.09
CA MET A 91 -3.77 12.70 5.47
C MET A 91 -4.66 11.89 4.53
N LEU A 92 -4.27 10.64 4.26
CA LEU A 92 -5.03 9.58 3.59
C LEU A 92 -5.02 8.33 4.49
N ILE A 93 -6.19 7.77 4.78
CA ILE A 93 -6.30 6.57 5.63
C ILE A 93 -6.36 5.33 4.75
N GLY A 94 -5.32 4.52 4.75
CA GLY A 94 -5.34 3.18 4.14
C GLY A 94 -5.58 2.12 5.19
N LEU A 95 -6.67 1.36 5.07
CA LEU A 95 -7.08 0.30 5.97
C LEU A 95 -6.93 -1.08 5.32
N GLY A 96 -6.51 -2.07 6.10
CA GLY A 96 -6.44 -3.45 5.66
C GLY A 96 -6.78 -4.44 6.76
N ALA A 97 -7.13 -5.65 6.38
CA ALA A 97 -7.38 -6.71 7.35
C ALA A 97 -6.09 -7.39 7.85
N SER A 98 -4.95 -7.19 7.16
CA SER A 98 -3.73 -7.96 7.42
C SER A 98 -3.96 -9.48 7.18
N THR A 99 -3.31 -10.34 7.95
CA THR A 99 -3.45 -11.79 7.83
C THR A 99 -3.89 -12.42 9.16
N SER A 100 -4.50 -13.59 9.09
CA SER A 100 -4.89 -14.36 10.29
C SER A 100 -3.69 -14.72 11.17
N VAL A 101 -2.52 -14.97 10.56
CA VAL A 101 -1.28 -15.29 11.27
C VAL A 101 -0.85 -14.10 12.14
N LEU A 102 -0.79 -12.90 11.55
CA LEU A 102 -0.38 -11.70 12.29
C LEU A 102 -1.40 -11.34 13.38
N SER A 103 -2.69 -11.37 13.03
CA SER A 103 -3.76 -11.08 13.99
C SER A 103 -3.71 -12.01 15.22
N LYS A 104 -3.60 -13.32 14.99
CA LYS A 104 -3.61 -14.30 16.06
C LYS A 104 -2.29 -14.34 16.84
N ASN A 105 -1.15 -14.40 16.13
CA ASN A 105 0.13 -14.69 16.77
C ASN A 105 0.79 -13.44 17.39
N TRP A 106 0.51 -12.25 16.84
CA TRP A 106 1.15 -11.01 17.30
C TRP A 106 0.24 -10.12 18.13
N HIS A 107 -1.07 -10.16 17.82
CA HIS A 107 -2.04 -9.30 18.51
C HIS A 107 -3.01 -10.08 19.42
N GLY A 108 -2.95 -11.42 19.45
CA GLY A 108 -3.81 -12.26 20.28
C GLY A 108 -5.29 -12.20 19.91
N LEU A 109 -5.62 -11.78 18.67
CA LEU A 109 -6.99 -11.56 18.22
C LEU A 109 -7.42 -12.59 17.18
N ASN A 110 -8.65 -13.08 17.30
CA ASN A 110 -9.24 -13.94 16.29
C ASN A 110 -9.49 -13.16 15.00
N PHE A 111 -9.11 -13.76 13.87
CA PHE A 111 -9.32 -13.21 12.55
C PHE A 111 -10.71 -13.60 12.04
N GLU A 112 -11.74 -12.91 12.52
CA GLU A 112 -13.13 -13.21 12.24
C GLU A 112 -13.82 -12.06 11.52
N ASN A 113 -14.71 -12.42 10.57
CA ASN A 113 -15.58 -11.49 9.86
C ASN A 113 -14.86 -10.23 9.30
N PRO A 114 -13.71 -10.36 8.58
CA PRO A 114 -12.90 -9.20 8.18
C PRO A 114 -13.65 -8.20 7.30
N VAL A 115 -14.62 -8.63 6.50
CA VAL A 115 -15.40 -7.74 5.63
C VAL A 115 -16.40 -6.92 6.44
N GLU A 116 -17.12 -7.54 7.38
CA GLU A 116 -18.04 -6.83 8.27
C GLU A 116 -17.28 -5.90 9.22
N ARG A 117 -16.18 -6.38 9.82
CA ARG A 117 -15.29 -5.55 10.64
C ARG A 117 -14.81 -4.32 9.88
N MET A 118 -14.38 -4.49 8.63
CA MET A 118 -13.91 -3.37 7.80
C MET A 118 -15.03 -2.34 7.58
N ARG A 119 -16.26 -2.79 7.30
CA ARG A 119 -17.41 -1.89 7.14
C ARG A 119 -17.64 -1.07 8.42
N GLU A 120 -17.76 -1.74 9.55
CA GLU A 120 -18.01 -1.06 10.83
C GLU A 120 -16.85 -0.13 11.24
N TYR A 121 -15.61 -0.50 10.90
CA TYR A 121 -14.45 0.38 11.12
C TYR A 121 -14.55 1.67 10.31
N VAL A 122 -14.91 1.59 9.03
CA VAL A 122 -15.11 2.78 8.20
C VAL A 122 -16.22 3.64 8.75
N ASP A 123 -17.37 3.05 9.11
CA ASP A 123 -18.51 3.76 9.69
C ASP A 123 -18.11 4.48 10.99
N CYS A 124 -17.45 3.78 11.92
CA CYS A 124 -16.98 4.35 13.16
C CYS A 124 -15.96 5.49 12.96
N ILE A 125 -14.98 5.29 12.07
CA ILE A 125 -13.96 6.30 11.80
C ILE A 125 -14.62 7.57 11.22
N ARG A 126 -15.54 7.44 10.26
CA ARG A 126 -16.26 8.58 9.69
C ARG A 126 -17.08 9.32 10.75
N LEU A 127 -17.81 8.60 11.60
CA LEU A 127 -18.56 9.19 12.71
C LEU A 127 -17.65 9.95 13.69
N ILE A 128 -16.51 9.37 14.07
CA ILE A 128 -15.58 10.01 15.00
C ILE A 128 -14.98 11.29 14.39
N LEU A 129 -14.65 11.26 13.09
CA LEU A 129 -14.08 12.41 12.40
C LEU A 129 -15.04 13.59 12.24
N THR A 130 -16.37 13.42 12.47
CA THR A 130 -17.29 14.57 12.55
C THR A 130 -16.97 15.50 13.72
N GLY A 131 -16.32 14.97 14.77
CA GLY A 131 -16.04 15.68 16.02
C GLY A 131 -17.25 15.77 16.98
N ASP A 132 -18.35 15.11 16.65
CA ASP A 132 -19.54 15.02 17.49
C ASP A 132 -19.46 13.88 18.51
N LEU A 133 -20.44 13.79 19.42
CA LEU A 133 -20.56 12.69 20.38
C LEU A 133 -20.99 11.43 19.64
N VAL A 134 -20.17 10.37 19.70
CA VAL A 134 -20.39 9.11 18.99
C VAL A 134 -20.91 8.04 19.93
N ASN A 135 -22.05 7.45 19.57
CA ASN A 135 -22.56 6.19 20.08
C ASN A 135 -22.79 5.27 18.87
N TYR A 136 -22.15 4.11 18.87
CA TYR A 136 -22.25 3.12 17.78
C TYR A 136 -22.41 1.73 18.38
N GLU A 137 -23.43 1.01 17.95
CA GLU A 137 -23.75 -0.36 18.40
C GLU A 137 -23.79 -1.27 17.16
N GLY A 138 -22.60 -1.74 16.75
CA GLY A 138 -22.43 -2.72 15.66
C GLY A 138 -22.37 -4.15 16.20
N LYS A 139 -22.22 -5.09 15.28
CA LYS A 139 -21.99 -6.50 15.64
C LYS A 139 -20.60 -6.72 16.21
N ILE A 140 -19.61 -5.94 15.77
CA ILE A 140 -18.19 -6.09 16.06
C ILE A 140 -17.71 -4.88 16.87
N CYS A 141 -18.03 -3.67 16.42
CA CYS A 141 -17.62 -2.43 17.07
C CYS A 141 -18.71 -1.91 17.98
N LYS A 142 -18.31 -1.53 19.21
CA LYS A 142 -19.18 -0.85 20.16
C LYS A 142 -18.47 0.37 20.70
N ILE A 143 -19.06 1.54 20.51
CA ILE A 143 -18.54 2.83 20.99
C ILE A 143 -19.64 3.51 21.79
N LYS A 144 -19.31 3.97 22.98
CA LYS A 144 -20.27 4.65 23.85
C LYS A 144 -19.68 5.95 24.36
N ASN A 145 -20.39 7.06 24.13
CA ASN A 145 -20.04 8.39 24.63
C ASN A 145 -18.61 8.84 24.25
N PHE A 146 -18.14 8.46 23.06
CA PHE A 146 -16.83 8.91 22.57
C PHE A 146 -16.95 10.25 21.87
N LYS A 147 -16.05 11.18 22.18
CA LYS A 147 -15.92 12.46 21.51
C LYS A 147 -14.44 12.85 21.44
N LEU A 148 -13.99 13.31 20.29
CA LEU A 148 -12.66 13.93 20.19
C LEU A 148 -12.61 15.18 21.05
N ALA A 149 -11.50 15.42 21.75
CA ALA A 149 -11.29 16.62 22.55
C ALA A 149 -11.08 17.89 21.71
N PHE A 150 -11.01 17.72 20.39
CA PHE A 150 -10.88 18.80 19.41
C PHE A 150 -11.79 18.53 18.22
N LYS A 151 -12.14 19.57 17.48
CA LYS A 151 -12.87 19.44 16.21
C LYS A 151 -11.88 19.27 15.06
N PRO A 152 -11.93 18.16 14.31
CA PRO A 152 -11.10 18.00 13.12
C PRO A 152 -11.37 19.13 12.12
N LYS A 153 -10.29 19.64 11.49
CA LYS A 153 -10.43 20.63 10.41
C LYS A 153 -11.17 20.05 9.21
N ARG A 154 -10.85 18.79 8.87
CA ARG A 154 -11.45 18.06 7.77
C ARG A 154 -12.17 16.82 8.32
N GLN A 155 -13.49 16.81 8.16
CA GLN A 155 -14.32 15.68 8.61
C GLN A 155 -14.25 14.47 7.64
N ASN A 156 -13.93 14.72 6.36
CA ASN A 156 -13.87 13.71 5.31
C ASN A 156 -12.42 13.42 4.91
N ILE A 157 -11.61 12.88 5.84
CA ILE A 157 -10.30 12.32 5.49
C ILE A 157 -10.53 11.12 4.55
N PRO A 158 -9.93 11.08 3.35
CA PRO A 158 -10.17 9.99 2.40
C PRO A 158 -9.73 8.64 2.96
N ILE A 159 -10.59 7.63 2.82
CA ILE A 159 -10.35 6.25 3.27
C ILE A 159 -10.17 5.33 2.06
N PHE A 160 -9.07 4.60 2.06
CA PHE A 160 -8.71 3.59 1.07
C PHE A 160 -8.75 2.20 1.69
N LEU A 161 -9.35 1.22 1.03
CA LEU A 161 -9.35 -0.16 1.50
C LEU A 161 -8.40 -1.04 0.69
N ALA A 162 -7.52 -1.74 1.39
CA ALA A 162 -6.72 -2.80 0.76
C ALA A 162 -7.59 -4.02 0.48
N ALA A 163 -7.55 -4.50 -0.75
CA ALA A 163 -8.41 -5.59 -1.17
C ALA A 163 -7.69 -6.60 -2.06
N VAL A 164 -7.72 -7.87 -1.64
CA VAL A 164 -7.25 -9.01 -2.46
C VAL A 164 -8.46 -9.75 -3.06
N ASN A 165 -9.48 -10.04 -2.26
CA ASN A 165 -10.62 -10.83 -2.67
C ASN A 165 -11.81 -9.99 -3.19
N PRO A 166 -12.72 -10.59 -4.01
CA PRO A 166 -13.85 -9.88 -4.59
C PRO A 166 -14.79 -9.22 -3.57
N LYS A 167 -15.03 -9.85 -2.40
CA LYS A 167 -15.92 -9.28 -1.38
C LYS A 167 -15.40 -7.95 -0.83
N MET A 168 -14.08 -7.87 -0.58
CA MET A 168 -13.45 -6.63 -0.10
C MET A 168 -13.39 -5.56 -1.21
N ILE A 169 -13.19 -5.97 -2.48
CA ILE A 169 -13.27 -5.06 -3.63
C ILE A 169 -14.67 -4.44 -3.72
N LEU A 170 -15.72 -5.27 -3.59
CA LEU A 170 -17.09 -4.77 -3.62
C LEU A 170 -17.42 -3.87 -2.44
N LEU A 171 -16.94 -4.21 -1.24
CA LEU A 171 -17.09 -3.35 -0.06
C LEU A 171 -16.44 -1.99 -0.30
N SER A 172 -15.22 -1.95 -0.84
CA SER A 172 -14.51 -0.68 -1.08
C SER A 172 -15.34 0.28 -1.95
N THR A 173 -16.03 -0.25 -2.97
CA THR A 173 -16.88 0.58 -3.85
C THR A 173 -18.09 1.19 -3.15
N SER A 174 -18.50 0.68 -1.99
CA SER A 174 -19.67 1.17 -1.27
C SER A 174 -19.37 2.09 -0.09
N VAL A 175 -18.20 1.94 0.56
CA VAL A 175 -17.91 2.65 1.82
C VAL A 175 -16.65 3.51 1.79
N ALA A 176 -15.77 3.34 0.79
CA ALA A 176 -14.49 4.01 0.73
C ALA A 176 -14.40 5.06 -0.39
N ASP A 177 -13.35 5.88 -0.36
CA ASP A 177 -13.01 6.87 -1.38
C ASP A 177 -12.01 6.33 -2.39
N GLY A 178 -11.38 5.19 -2.07
CA GLY A 178 -10.45 4.52 -2.96
C GLY A 178 -10.13 3.09 -2.54
N ILE A 179 -9.34 2.43 -3.38
CA ILE A 179 -8.85 1.07 -3.16
C ILE A 179 -7.33 1.03 -3.28
N LEU A 180 -6.69 0.23 -2.43
CA LEU A 180 -5.26 -0.09 -2.51
C LEU A 180 -5.10 -1.54 -2.99
N LEU A 181 -4.55 -1.70 -4.17
CA LEU A 181 -4.26 -3.00 -4.78
C LEU A 181 -2.77 -3.30 -4.65
N TYR A 182 -2.43 -4.59 -4.55
CA TYR A 182 -1.05 -5.06 -4.46
C TYR A 182 -0.92 -6.44 -5.08
N LEU A 183 0.24 -6.73 -5.70
CA LEU A 183 0.58 -8.02 -6.32
C LEU A 183 -0.50 -8.52 -7.29
N ARG A 184 -1.00 -7.65 -8.16
CA ARG A 184 -2.01 -8.02 -9.15
C ARG A 184 -1.42 -8.05 -10.56
N PRO A 185 -1.57 -9.17 -11.26
CA PRO A 185 -1.23 -9.26 -12.68
C PRO A 185 -2.09 -8.30 -13.52
N GLU A 186 -1.57 -7.88 -14.66
CA GLU A 186 -2.22 -6.91 -15.55
C GLU A 186 -3.67 -7.27 -15.89
N HIS A 187 -3.94 -8.54 -16.25
CA HIS A 187 -5.30 -9.00 -16.59
C HIS A 187 -6.27 -8.85 -15.41
N GLU A 188 -5.79 -9.10 -14.18
CA GLU A 188 -6.58 -8.90 -12.97
C GLU A 188 -6.79 -7.42 -12.65
N LEU A 189 -5.80 -6.55 -12.89
CA LEU A 189 -5.99 -5.11 -12.78
C LEU A 189 -7.09 -4.63 -13.71
N ARG A 190 -7.07 -5.03 -15.00
CA ARG A 190 -8.13 -4.68 -15.96
C ARG A 190 -9.50 -5.15 -15.48
N ARG A 191 -9.60 -6.38 -14.96
CA ARG A 191 -10.85 -6.95 -14.42
C ARG A 191 -11.37 -6.16 -13.23
N VAL A 192 -10.50 -5.84 -12.27
CA VAL A 192 -10.89 -5.08 -11.07
C VAL A 192 -11.29 -3.65 -11.45
N VAL A 193 -10.52 -2.97 -12.29
CA VAL A 193 -10.86 -1.62 -12.78
C VAL A 193 -12.22 -1.63 -13.46
N SER A 194 -12.49 -2.57 -14.37
CA SER A 194 -13.80 -2.72 -15.03
C SER A 194 -14.92 -2.95 -14.00
N THR A 195 -14.72 -3.83 -13.02
CA THR A 195 -15.69 -4.11 -11.95
C THR A 195 -15.99 -2.86 -11.12
N ILE A 196 -14.98 -2.07 -10.77
CA ILE A 196 -15.15 -0.84 -10.00
C ILE A 196 -15.90 0.20 -10.84
N ARG A 197 -15.47 0.43 -12.09
CA ARG A 197 -16.07 1.44 -13.00
C ARG A 197 -17.53 1.14 -13.35
N SER A 198 -17.92 -0.14 -13.41
CA SER A 198 -19.33 -0.52 -13.63
C SER A 198 -20.24 -0.21 -12.43
N ARG A 199 -19.68 -0.11 -11.22
CA ARG A 199 -20.42 0.16 -9.97
C ARG A 199 -20.32 1.60 -9.50
N ARG A 200 -19.15 2.21 -9.69
CA ARG A 200 -18.85 3.61 -9.36
C ARG A 200 -18.64 4.38 -10.67
N ARG A 201 -19.67 5.07 -11.12
CA ARG A 201 -19.61 5.93 -12.31
C ARG A 201 -18.92 7.27 -12.04
N GLN A 202 -18.71 7.61 -10.77
CA GLN A 202 -18.06 8.85 -10.36
C GLN A 202 -16.54 8.74 -10.56
N THR A 203 -15.94 9.82 -11.00
CA THR A 203 -14.51 9.95 -11.31
C THR A 203 -13.65 10.14 -10.06
N ASP A 204 -14.25 10.31 -8.89
CA ASP A 204 -13.64 10.63 -7.61
C ASP A 204 -13.19 9.40 -6.79
N PHE A 205 -13.48 8.17 -7.26
CA PHE A 205 -13.00 6.95 -6.62
C PHE A 205 -11.60 6.60 -7.14
N GLU A 206 -10.60 6.67 -6.25
CA GLU A 206 -9.20 6.41 -6.58
C GLU A 206 -8.90 4.90 -6.65
N ILE A 207 -8.32 4.44 -7.76
CA ILE A 207 -7.86 3.05 -7.91
C ILE A 207 -6.34 3.07 -7.86
N ALA A 208 -5.79 2.86 -6.67
CA ALA A 208 -4.36 2.84 -6.44
C ALA A 208 -3.82 1.40 -6.48
N CYS A 209 -2.62 1.22 -7.07
CA CYS A 209 -1.91 -0.04 -7.06
C CYS A 209 -0.44 0.16 -6.68
N ILE A 210 0.02 -0.64 -5.71
CA ILE A 210 1.40 -0.62 -5.24
C ILE A 210 2.21 -1.63 -6.07
N PHE A 211 3.37 -1.21 -6.59
CA PHE A 211 4.29 -2.04 -7.37
C PHE A 211 5.65 -2.14 -6.69
N ILE A 212 6.11 -3.37 -6.46
CA ILE A 212 7.49 -3.64 -6.03
C ILE A 212 8.41 -3.10 -7.12
N THR A 213 9.30 -2.15 -6.76
CA THR A 213 10.10 -1.45 -7.75
C THR A 213 11.56 -1.39 -7.34
N SER A 214 12.46 -1.72 -8.26
CA SER A 214 13.90 -1.49 -8.14
C SER A 214 14.45 -1.07 -9.49
N VAL A 215 15.23 0.02 -9.52
CA VAL A 215 15.81 0.59 -10.74
C VAL A 215 17.32 0.54 -10.63
N SER A 216 17.98 0.11 -11.70
CA SER A 216 19.42 0.22 -11.83
C SER A 216 19.82 0.24 -13.32
N ASP A 217 20.27 1.39 -13.79
CA ASP A 217 20.82 1.51 -15.16
C ASP A 217 22.20 0.85 -15.26
N ARG A 218 22.98 0.87 -14.18
CA ARG A 218 24.31 0.28 -14.14
C ARG A 218 24.28 -1.25 -14.14
N ASP A 219 23.33 -1.85 -13.41
CA ASP A 219 23.23 -3.31 -13.25
C ASP A 219 21.74 -3.71 -13.11
N PRO A 220 21.02 -3.83 -14.26
CA PRO A 220 19.60 -4.19 -14.26
C PRO A 220 19.30 -5.54 -13.60
N GLU A 221 20.23 -6.49 -13.62
CA GLU A 221 20.07 -7.80 -12.98
C GLU A 221 20.03 -7.69 -11.47
N LYS A 222 20.79 -6.79 -10.83
CA LYS A 222 20.66 -6.52 -9.40
C LYS A 222 19.27 -5.99 -9.05
N GLY A 223 18.72 -5.11 -9.88
CA GLY A 223 17.35 -4.62 -9.75
C GLY A 223 16.33 -5.76 -9.83
N ARG A 224 16.51 -6.67 -10.82
CA ARG A 224 15.70 -7.88 -10.96
C ARG A 224 15.76 -8.78 -9.72
N ASP A 225 16.95 -9.10 -9.24
CA ASP A 225 17.13 -9.96 -8.06
C ASP A 225 16.52 -9.32 -6.80
N ARG A 226 16.63 -8.01 -6.70
CA ARG A 226 16.05 -7.26 -5.56
C ARG A 226 14.53 -7.38 -5.52
N VAL A 227 13.83 -7.20 -6.63
CA VAL A 227 12.37 -7.38 -6.69
C VAL A 227 11.97 -8.83 -6.56
N ALA A 228 12.74 -9.78 -7.15
CA ALA A 228 12.51 -11.21 -7.01
C ALA A 228 12.52 -11.64 -5.55
N LYS A 229 13.49 -11.15 -4.76
CA LYS A 229 13.58 -11.44 -3.33
C LYS A 229 12.36 -10.93 -2.54
N THR A 230 11.90 -9.73 -2.84
CA THR A 230 10.70 -9.18 -2.20
C THR A 230 9.44 -9.94 -2.63
N LEU A 231 9.31 -10.29 -3.89
CA LEU A 231 8.17 -11.06 -4.39
C LEU A 231 8.12 -12.47 -3.79
N ALA A 232 9.27 -13.17 -3.77
CA ALA A 232 9.38 -14.50 -3.15
C ALA A 232 8.94 -14.49 -1.68
N PHE A 233 9.34 -13.47 -0.93
CA PHE A 233 8.91 -13.30 0.45
C PHE A 233 7.37 -13.24 0.57
N TYR A 234 6.71 -12.37 -0.21
CA TYR A 234 5.25 -12.25 -0.15
C TYR A 234 4.53 -13.51 -0.64
N VAL A 235 5.09 -14.21 -1.62
CA VAL A 235 4.57 -15.51 -2.07
C VAL A 235 4.66 -16.56 -0.96
N ALA A 236 5.78 -16.63 -0.28
CA ALA A 236 6.01 -17.65 0.74
C ALA A 236 5.21 -17.43 2.03
N VAL A 237 5.18 -16.19 2.54
CA VAL A 237 4.59 -15.88 3.86
C VAL A 237 3.16 -15.31 3.79
N GLY A 238 2.76 -14.78 2.63
CA GLY A 238 1.48 -14.10 2.45
C GLY A 238 0.36 -15.03 2.00
N TYR A 239 -0.27 -15.79 2.89
CA TYR A 239 -1.29 -16.79 2.56
C TYR A 239 -2.32 -16.32 1.51
N TYR A 240 -2.86 -15.11 1.64
CA TYR A 240 -3.87 -14.60 0.71
C TYR A 240 -3.28 -14.24 -0.66
N TYR A 241 -2.04 -13.75 -0.70
CA TYR A 241 -1.32 -13.49 -1.96
C TYR A 241 -0.93 -14.78 -2.65
N ASN A 242 -0.43 -15.75 -1.88
CA ASN A 242 -0.11 -17.10 -2.36
C ASN A 242 -1.31 -17.71 -3.09
N LYS A 243 -2.45 -17.82 -2.39
CA LYS A 243 -3.69 -18.35 -2.97
C LYS A 243 -4.13 -17.57 -4.20
N PHE A 244 -4.15 -16.24 -4.10
CA PHE A 244 -4.57 -15.37 -5.20
C PHE A 244 -3.70 -15.55 -6.44
N LEU A 245 -2.37 -15.57 -6.31
CA LEU A 245 -1.46 -15.75 -7.42
C LEU A 245 -1.57 -17.16 -8.03
N ALA A 246 -1.71 -18.20 -7.20
CA ALA A 246 -1.94 -19.56 -7.68
C ALA A 246 -3.23 -19.69 -8.52
N GLU A 247 -4.29 -18.97 -8.13
CA GLU A 247 -5.57 -18.93 -8.88
C GLU A 247 -5.49 -18.07 -10.16
N ASN A 248 -4.46 -17.21 -10.28
CA ASN A 248 -4.30 -16.25 -11.37
C ASN A 248 -3.07 -16.51 -12.25
N GLY A 249 -2.76 -17.77 -12.48
CA GLY A 249 -1.82 -18.21 -13.52
C GLY A 249 -0.39 -18.50 -13.05
N PHE A 250 -0.15 -18.54 -11.71
CA PHE A 250 1.16 -18.79 -11.12
C PHE A 250 1.18 -19.97 -10.16
N ARG A 251 0.35 -21.00 -10.39
CA ARG A 251 0.19 -22.12 -9.47
C ARG A 251 1.49 -22.88 -9.22
N ASN A 252 2.25 -23.18 -10.26
CA ASN A 252 3.50 -23.92 -10.15
C ASN A 252 4.58 -23.06 -9.48
N GLU A 253 4.73 -21.82 -9.93
CA GLU A 253 5.70 -20.88 -9.34
C GLU A 253 5.45 -20.67 -7.85
N VAL A 254 4.20 -20.49 -7.46
CA VAL A 254 3.81 -20.31 -6.04
C VAL A 254 4.15 -21.55 -5.20
N ARG A 255 3.85 -22.76 -5.72
CA ARG A 255 4.19 -24.00 -5.05
C ARG A 255 5.70 -24.16 -4.85
N ASP A 256 6.46 -23.95 -5.93
CA ASP A 256 7.89 -24.17 -5.96
C ASP A 256 8.64 -23.15 -5.08
N ILE A 257 8.27 -21.87 -5.15
CA ILE A 257 8.80 -20.81 -4.28
C ILE A 257 8.50 -21.08 -2.81
N THR A 258 7.27 -21.51 -2.48
CA THR A 258 6.88 -21.79 -1.09
C THR A 258 7.63 -23.01 -0.53
N SER A 259 7.75 -24.06 -1.34
CA SER A 259 8.50 -25.27 -0.96
C SER A 259 9.98 -24.94 -0.73
N GLU A 260 10.60 -24.20 -1.64
CA GLU A 260 12.01 -23.83 -1.54
C GLU A 260 12.28 -22.88 -0.37
N TYR A 261 11.36 -21.95 -0.09
CA TYR A 261 11.45 -21.06 1.06
C TYR A 261 11.49 -21.87 2.38
N ASN A 262 10.63 -22.87 2.51
CA ASN A 262 10.56 -23.71 3.70
C ASN A 262 11.78 -24.63 3.87
N ALA A 263 12.38 -25.06 2.76
CA ALA A 263 13.55 -25.95 2.77
C ALA A 263 14.87 -25.18 2.92
N ASN A 264 15.07 -24.10 2.17
CA ASN A 264 16.37 -23.47 1.96
C ASN A 264 16.34 -21.94 2.19
N GLY A 265 15.19 -21.38 2.57
CA GLY A 265 15.03 -19.98 2.92
C GLY A 265 14.86 -19.02 1.73
N LEU A 266 14.80 -17.73 2.05
CA LEU A 266 14.41 -16.69 1.09
C LEU A 266 15.36 -16.55 -0.10
N ASN A 267 16.67 -16.66 0.11
CA ASN A 267 17.65 -16.50 -0.95
C ASN A 267 17.56 -17.60 -2.02
N ALA A 268 17.26 -18.82 -1.62
CA ALA A 268 17.03 -19.92 -2.55
C ALA A 268 15.68 -19.75 -3.28
N ALA A 269 14.61 -19.46 -2.55
CA ALA A 269 13.28 -19.25 -3.10
C ALA A 269 13.23 -18.10 -4.12
N SER A 270 13.98 -17.03 -3.91
CA SER A 270 14.01 -15.89 -4.83
C SER A 270 14.53 -16.23 -6.23
N LYS A 271 15.38 -17.25 -6.36
CA LYS A 271 15.91 -17.73 -7.65
C LYS A 271 14.85 -18.45 -8.50
N LEU A 272 13.76 -18.91 -7.88
CA LEU A 272 12.63 -19.56 -8.56
C LEU A 272 11.57 -18.58 -9.06
N VAL A 273 11.72 -17.29 -8.77
CA VAL A 273 10.81 -16.26 -9.30
C VAL A 273 11.08 -16.09 -10.79
N THR A 274 10.09 -16.44 -11.60
CA THR A 274 10.22 -16.40 -13.07
C THR A 274 10.06 -14.98 -13.61
N ASP A 275 10.64 -14.71 -14.79
CA ASP A 275 10.44 -13.43 -15.48
C ASP A 275 8.98 -13.19 -15.82
N LYS A 276 8.21 -14.25 -16.08
CA LYS A 276 6.75 -14.17 -16.26
C LYS A 276 6.06 -13.55 -15.03
N MET A 277 6.45 -13.97 -13.82
CA MET A 277 5.92 -13.38 -12.58
C MET A 277 6.36 -11.93 -12.41
N LEU A 278 7.66 -11.67 -12.58
CA LEU A 278 8.24 -10.33 -12.41
C LEU A 278 7.61 -9.33 -13.37
N ASN A 279 7.54 -9.65 -14.66
CA ASN A 279 6.95 -8.80 -15.70
C ASN A 279 5.43 -8.56 -15.51
N SER A 280 4.77 -9.42 -14.71
CA SER A 280 3.34 -9.29 -14.43
C SER A 280 3.03 -8.54 -13.13
N LEU A 281 3.99 -8.41 -12.21
CA LEU A 281 3.74 -7.99 -10.82
C LEU A 281 4.64 -6.86 -10.32
N ALA A 282 5.77 -6.59 -10.98
CA ALA A 282 6.80 -5.70 -10.50
C ALA A 282 7.31 -4.73 -11.59
N ILE A 283 8.06 -3.73 -11.17
CA ILE A 283 8.74 -2.77 -12.03
C ILE A 283 10.24 -2.86 -11.71
N TYR A 284 11.06 -3.26 -12.69
CA TYR A 284 12.48 -3.46 -12.49
C TYR A 284 13.29 -3.31 -13.77
N GLY A 285 14.59 -3.18 -13.62
CA GLY A 285 15.53 -3.04 -14.72
C GLY A 285 16.15 -1.64 -14.81
N GLY A 286 16.55 -1.23 -16.00
CA GLY A 286 16.99 0.14 -16.26
C GLY A 286 15.82 1.13 -16.27
N ARG A 287 16.13 2.42 -16.25
CA ARG A 287 15.16 3.52 -16.27
C ARG A 287 14.10 3.37 -17.36
N GLU A 288 14.52 3.12 -18.60
CA GLU A 288 13.58 2.99 -19.72
C GLU A 288 12.61 1.81 -19.57
N ASP A 289 13.11 0.67 -19.11
CA ASP A 289 12.29 -0.52 -18.90
C ASP A 289 11.28 -0.31 -17.78
N CYS A 290 11.70 0.36 -16.70
CA CYS A 290 10.81 0.73 -15.59
C CYS A 290 9.70 1.69 -16.03
N ILE A 291 10.00 2.68 -16.88
CA ILE A 291 9.00 3.58 -17.44
C ILE A 291 8.02 2.83 -18.36
N LYS A 292 8.52 1.92 -19.21
CA LYS A 292 7.68 1.06 -20.08
C LYS A 292 6.75 0.18 -19.23
N ALA A 293 7.28 -0.46 -18.19
CA ALA A 293 6.50 -1.29 -17.27
C ALA A 293 5.42 -0.48 -16.54
N LEU A 294 5.75 0.71 -16.03
CA LEU A 294 4.77 1.60 -15.40
C LEU A 294 3.65 1.97 -16.38
N ASN A 295 3.98 2.38 -17.61
CA ASN A 295 2.99 2.74 -18.63
C ASN A 295 2.07 1.55 -18.99
N LYS A 296 2.62 0.34 -19.06
CA LYS A 296 1.85 -0.89 -19.24
C LYS A 296 0.82 -1.08 -18.12
N PHE A 297 1.21 -0.92 -16.85
CA PHE A 297 0.28 -1.01 -15.72
C PHE A 297 -0.75 0.13 -15.72
N MET A 298 -0.34 1.36 -16.04
CA MET A 298 -1.26 2.49 -16.16
C MET A 298 -2.32 2.28 -17.25
N SER A 299 -1.98 1.59 -18.35
CA SER A 299 -2.93 1.25 -19.42
C SER A 299 -4.08 0.33 -18.95
N THR A 300 -4.00 -0.25 -17.76
CA THR A 300 -5.10 -1.03 -17.16
C THR A 300 -6.23 -0.17 -16.64
N GLY A 301 -6.02 1.15 -16.51
CA GLY A 301 -7.00 2.12 -16.02
C GLY A 301 -6.95 2.38 -14.52
N ILE A 302 -5.88 1.95 -13.81
CA ILE A 302 -5.60 2.42 -12.46
C ILE A 302 -5.34 3.94 -12.50
N SER A 303 -5.66 4.64 -11.43
CA SER A 303 -5.56 6.11 -11.40
C SER A 303 -4.36 6.62 -10.59
N LEU A 304 -3.80 5.79 -9.70
CA LEU A 304 -2.65 6.14 -8.89
C LEU A 304 -1.69 4.94 -8.77
N PRO A 305 -0.61 4.88 -9.55
CA PRO A 305 0.47 3.93 -9.29
C PRO A 305 1.26 4.37 -8.06
N ILE A 306 1.60 3.42 -7.19
CA ILE A 306 2.42 3.65 -6.01
C ILE A 306 3.69 2.82 -6.16
N ILE A 307 4.82 3.49 -6.22
CA ILE A 307 6.15 2.90 -6.35
C ILE A 307 6.62 2.45 -4.97
N GLN A 308 6.64 1.16 -4.71
CA GLN A 308 7.25 0.61 -3.51
C GLN A 308 8.76 0.57 -3.70
N ILE A 309 9.47 1.41 -2.97
CA ILE A 309 10.93 1.54 -3.07
C ILE A 309 11.61 0.29 -2.50
N ASN A 310 12.36 -0.41 -3.34
CA ASN A 310 13.21 -1.55 -2.99
C ASN A 310 14.65 -1.24 -3.37
N PRO A 311 15.41 -0.56 -2.49
CA PRO A 311 16.77 -0.15 -2.81
C PRO A 311 17.73 -1.35 -2.88
N LEU A 312 18.80 -1.22 -3.64
CA LEU A 312 19.90 -2.16 -3.65
C LEU A 312 20.64 -2.10 -2.30
N HIS A 313 21.13 -3.25 -1.82
CA HIS A 313 21.74 -3.33 -0.49
C HIS A 313 23.15 -2.71 -0.41
N ASP A 314 23.86 -2.71 -1.53
CA ASP A 314 25.23 -2.20 -1.63
C ASP A 314 25.32 -0.69 -1.86
N ASP A 315 24.23 -0.06 -2.28
CA ASP A 315 24.10 1.39 -2.44
C ASP A 315 22.64 1.80 -2.25
N SER A 316 22.18 1.86 -1.01
CA SER A 316 20.78 2.13 -0.71
C SER A 316 20.37 3.56 -1.10
N GLU A 317 21.17 4.57 -0.74
CA GLU A 317 20.86 5.97 -1.03
C GLU A 317 20.90 6.26 -2.54
N GLY A 318 21.93 5.80 -3.25
CA GLY A 318 22.03 5.95 -4.70
C GLY A 318 20.86 5.27 -5.43
N SER A 319 20.49 4.06 -5.00
CA SER A 319 19.36 3.33 -5.56
C SER A 319 18.01 4.02 -5.29
N ILE A 320 17.79 4.56 -4.09
CA ILE A 320 16.58 5.34 -3.80
C ILE A 320 16.52 6.57 -4.70
N ARG A 321 17.63 7.29 -4.85
CA ARG A 321 17.74 8.46 -5.73
C ARG A 321 17.44 8.11 -7.19
N GLU A 322 17.97 6.99 -7.66
CA GLU A 322 17.73 6.50 -9.01
C GLU A 322 16.24 6.18 -9.25
N ILE A 323 15.58 5.52 -8.28
CA ILE A 323 14.13 5.27 -8.32
C ILE A 323 13.35 6.59 -8.39
N LEU A 324 13.63 7.54 -7.49
CA LEU A 324 12.92 8.83 -7.45
C LEU A 324 13.10 9.64 -8.72
N THR A 325 14.32 9.67 -9.30
CA THR A 325 14.60 10.41 -10.53
C THR A 325 14.03 9.76 -11.77
N THR A 326 13.92 8.43 -11.80
CA THR A 326 13.33 7.67 -12.92
C THR A 326 11.89 8.08 -13.18
N PHE A 327 11.12 8.30 -12.13
CA PHE A 327 9.69 8.61 -12.24
C PHE A 327 9.39 10.11 -12.07
N ASN A 328 10.40 10.97 -12.06
CA ASN A 328 10.19 12.41 -12.08
C ASN A 328 9.72 12.87 -13.46
N GLY A 329 8.57 13.55 -13.52
CA GLY A 329 7.93 13.98 -14.78
C GLY A 329 8.68 15.04 -15.60
N ASN A 330 9.84 15.49 -15.17
CA ASN A 330 10.68 16.51 -15.83
C ASN A 330 11.85 15.92 -16.63
N ALA A 331 11.79 14.68 -17.03
CA ALA A 331 12.79 14.08 -17.93
C ALA A 331 12.33 14.13 -19.40
#